data_dab91873dde4ee5fd0c120fbefda67e4
#
_entry.id   dab91873dde4ee5fd0c120fbefda67e4
#
_cell.length_a   1.000
_cell.length_b   1.000
_cell.length_c   1.000
_cell.angle_alpha   90.00
_cell.angle_beta   90.00
_cell.angle_gamma   90.00
#
_symmetry.space_group_name_H-M   'P 1'
#
loop_
_entity.id
_entity.type
_entity.pdbx_description
1 polymer ?
#
loop_
_entity_poly.entity_id
_entity_poly.type
_entity_poly.pdbx_seq_one_letter_code
_entity_poly.pdbx_strand_id
1 'polypeptide(L)'
;MNNRDEVNAAIQSRDIDALWVALAQMSKRDGAPLLAQVLLEDWHDAHEDIVFELGLIGDPRTTDAVAKAAIMAFQHLVEWGNLHAFQRKCAYALARIGNEESRIALQALARHSDPHLREYGEEGLKHWPLPYRTGPYA
;
A
#
# COMPACT_ATOMS: atom_id res chain seq x y z
N MET A 1 23.93 1.94 14.94
CA MET A 1 22.54 2.31 14.59
C MET A 1 21.79 1.05 14.19
N ASN A 2 20.61 0.79 14.77
CA ASN A 2 19.83 -0.37 14.37
C ASN A 2 19.02 -0.06 13.09
N ASN A 3 18.40 -1.09 12.52
CA ASN A 3 17.67 -0.95 11.26
C ASN A 3 16.51 0.02 11.35
N ARG A 4 15.82 0.05 12.50
CA ARG A 4 14.72 0.97 12.72
C ARG A 4 15.18 2.43 12.74
N ASP A 5 16.35 2.69 13.36
CA ASP A 5 16.94 4.03 13.39
C ASP A 5 17.35 4.47 11.97
N GLU A 6 17.86 3.55 11.16
CA GLU A 6 18.19 3.82 9.76
C GLU A 6 16.95 4.16 8.94
N VAL A 7 15.84 3.44 9.14
CA VAL A 7 14.57 3.75 8.48
C VAL A 7 14.09 5.14 8.90
N ASN A 8 14.09 5.43 10.19
CA ASN A 8 13.66 6.74 10.70
C ASN A 8 14.53 7.88 10.15
N ALA A 9 15.85 7.67 10.05
CA ALA A 9 16.77 8.64 9.48
C ALA A 9 16.46 8.88 7.98
N ALA A 10 16.17 7.84 7.23
CA ALA A 10 15.79 7.94 5.83
C ALA A 10 14.48 8.72 5.66
N ILE A 11 13.50 8.49 6.50
CA ILE A 11 12.22 9.21 6.49
C ILE A 11 12.46 10.69 6.80
N GLN A 12 13.24 10.99 7.84
CA GLN A 12 13.53 12.38 8.24
C GLN A 12 14.27 13.14 7.15
N SER A 13 15.22 12.48 6.47
CA SER A 13 15.97 13.09 5.37
C SER A 13 15.24 13.03 4.03
N ARG A 14 14.07 12.41 3.98
CA ARG A 14 13.26 12.24 2.76
C ARG A 14 14.06 11.59 1.64
N ASP A 15 14.77 10.51 1.98
CA ASP A 15 15.62 9.75 1.06
C ASP A 15 14.99 8.37 0.82
N ILE A 16 14.28 8.25 -0.30
CA ILE A 16 13.55 7.01 -0.62
C ILE A 16 14.48 5.83 -0.89
N ASP A 17 15.61 6.08 -1.51
CA ASP A 17 16.58 5.02 -1.80
C ASP A 17 17.20 4.48 -0.51
N ALA A 18 17.55 5.35 0.42
CA ALA A 18 18.04 4.95 1.74
C ALA A 18 16.96 4.19 2.51
N LEU A 19 15.70 4.57 2.36
CA LEU A 19 14.57 3.87 2.98
C LEU A 19 14.50 2.41 2.51
N TRP A 20 14.56 2.18 1.19
CA TRP A 20 14.52 0.82 0.64
C TRP A 20 15.69 -0.02 1.13
N VAL A 21 16.89 0.56 1.19
CA VAL A 21 18.08 -0.13 1.71
C VAL A 21 17.90 -0.53 3.17
N ALA A 22 17.41 0.39 4.00
CA ALA A 22 17.18 0.13 5.42
C ALA A 22 16.09 -0.93 5.63
N LEU A 23 14.98 -0.86 4.89
CA LEU A 23 13.90 -1.83 4.99
C LEU A 23 14.33 -3.23 4.55
N ALA A 24 15.25 -3.33 3.59
CA ALA A 24 15.79 -4.62 3.14
C ALA A 24 16.54 -5.37 4.24
N GLN A 25 17.01 -4.67 5.27
CA GLN A 25 17.68 -5.26 6.43
C GLN A 25 16.71 -5.74 7.51
N MET A 26 15.43 -5.41 7.39
CA MET A 26 14.40 -5.75 8.37
C MET A 26 13.59 -6.94 7.91
N SER A 27 12.97 -7.65 8.86
CA SER A 27 11.94 -8.62 8.52
C SER A 27 10.76 -7.90 7.87
N LYS A 28 10.01 -8.60 7.01
CA LYS A 28 8.79 -8.04 6.40
C LYS A 28 7.77 -7.65 7.47
N ARG A 29 7.71 -8.43 8.56
CA ARG A 29 6.82 -8.15 9.66
C ARG A 29 7.13 -6.82 10.35
N ASP A 30 8.42 -6.53 10.57
CA ASP A 30 8.84 -5.28 11.23
C ASP A 30 8.76 -4.09 10.27
N GLY A 31 9.04 -4.31 8.98
CA GLY A 31 9.07 -3.25 7.99
C GLY A 31 7.70 -2.82 7.49
N ALA A 32 6.69 -3.71 7.48
CA ALA A 32 5.38 -3.41 6.90
C ALA A 32 4.70 -2.18 7.52
N PRO A 33 4.64 -2.00 8.85
CA PRO A 33 4.03 -0.80 9.42
C PRO A 33 4.77 0.50 9.05
N LEU A 34 6.08 0.43 8.87
CA LEU A 34 6.88 1.59 8.45
C LEU A 34 6.60 1.94 6.98
N LEU A 35 6.51 0.93 6.11
CA LEU A 35 6.08 1.14 4.73
C LEU A 35 4.68 1.74 4.65
N ALA A 36 3.76 1.27 5.49
CA ALA A 36 2.40 1.78 5.53
C ALA A 36 2.38 3.27 5.92
N GLN A 37 3.23 3.68 6.85
CA GLN A 37 3.39 5.08 7.22
C GLN A 37 3.86 5.91 6.03
N VAL A 38 4.90 5.46 5.34
CA VAL A 38 5.49 6.17 4.20
C VAL A 38 4.55 6.20 3.01
N LEU A 39 3.71 5.18 2.83
CA LEU A 39 2.68 5.17 1.78
C LEU A 39 1.78 6.40 1.82
N LEU A 40 1.49 6.91 3.01
CA LEU A 40 0.59 8.06 3.19
C LEU A 40 1.29 9.41 3.08
N GLU A 41 2.61 9.42 2.91
CA GLU A 41 3.41 10.64 2.81
C GLU A 41 3.63 11.04 1.35
N ASP A 42 3.85 12.32 1.10
CA ASP A 42 3.89 12.86 -0.26
C ASP A 42 5.27 13.33 -0.73
N TRP A 43 6.32 13.10 0.07
CA TRP A 43 7.67 13.57 -0.24
C TRP A 43 8.44 12.67 -1.22
N HIS A 44 7.85 11.56 -1.63
CA HIS A 44 8.47 10.58 -2.53
C HIS A 44 7.50 10.23 -3.67
N ASP A 45 7.99 9.46 -4.63
CA ASP A 45 7.24 9.03 -5.80
C ASP A 45 7.12 7.49 -5.91
N ALA A 46 7.29 6.78 -4.79
CA ALA A 46 7.34 5.32 -4.75
C ALA A 46 6.01 4.66 -4.34
N HIS A 47 4.90 5.38 -4.40
CA HIS A 47 3.60 4.90 -3.91
C HIS A 47 3.14 3.60 -4.58
N GLU A 48 3.33 3.47 -5.89
CA GLU A 48 2.96 2.25 -6.61
C GLU A 48 3.77 1.04 -6.14
N ASP A 49 5.07 1.21 -5.97
CA ASP A 49 5.96 0.13 -5.51
C ASP A 49 5.67 -0.25 -4.06
N ILE A 50 5.39 0.74 -3.22
CA ILE A 50 5.07 0.51 -1.80
C ILE A 50 3.78 -0.29 -1.66
N VAL A 51 2.72 0.11 -2.36
CA VAL A 51 1.43 -0.58 -2.24
C VAL A 51 1.51 -2.00 -2.80
N PHE A 52 2.28 -2.21 -3.86
CA PHE A 52 2.52 -3.55 -4.40
C PHE A 52 3.21 -4.43 -3.36
N GLU A 53 4.26 -3.93 -2.72
CA GLU A 53 4.99 -4.66 -1.68
C GLU A 53 4.09 -4.97 -0.47
N LEU A 54 3.28 -4.01 -0.03
CA LEU A 54 2.33 -4.23 1.07
C LEU A 54 1.33 -5.33 0.76
N GLY A 55 0.86 -5.39 -0.47
CA GLY A 55 -0.02 -6.48 -0.92
C GLY A 55 0.66 -7.83 -0.86
N LEU A 56 1.90 -7.92 -1.32
CA LEU A 56 2.67 -9.16 -1.27
C LEU A 56 2.97 -9.62 0.15
N ILE A 57 3.28 -8.69 1.06
CA ILE A 57 3.48 -9.01 2.47
C ILE A 57 2.19 -9.51 3.11
N GLY A 58 1.08 -8.85 2.81
CA GLY A 58 -0.24 -9.25 3.31
C GLY A 58 -0.44 -9.01 4.80
N ASP A 59 0.26 -8.04 5.40
CA ASP A 59 0.15 -7.74 6.83
C ASP A 59 -1.21 -7.08 7.14
N PRO A 60 -2.05 -7.70 7.99
CA PRO A 60 -3.37 -7.14 8.30
C PRO A 60 -3.31 -5.76 8.98
N ARG A 61 -2.19 -5.40 9.61
CA ARG A 61 -2.02 -4.08 10.24
C ARG A 61 -1.91 -2.94 9.23
N THR A 62 -1.70 -3.23 7.95
CA THR A 62 -1.52 -2.22 6.90
C THR A 62 -2.78 -1.92 6.11
N THR A 63 -3.90 -2.59 6.41
CA THR A 63 -5.16 -2.44 5.69
C THR A 63 -5.65 -0.99 5.66
N ASP A 64 -5.67 -0.32 6.79
CA ASP A 64 -6.14 1.07 6.89
C ASP A 64 -5.33 2.03 6.01
N ALA A 65 -4.01 1.88 6.02
CA ALA A 65 -3.14 2.73 5.22
C ALA A 65 -3.39 2.54 3.72
N VAL A 66 -3.55 1.30 3.28
CA VAL A 66 -3.84 1.00 1.86
C VAL A 66 -5.20 1.55 1.47
N ALA A 67 -6.21 1.38 2.33
CA ALA A 67 -7.55 1.91 2.08
C ALA A 67 -7.56 3.44 1.96
N LYS A 68 -6.83 4.13 2.83
CA LYS A 68 -6.68 5.58 2.78
C LYS A 68 -5.94 6.04 1.53
N ALA A 69 -4.85 5.36 1.19
CA ALA A 69 -4.06 5.69 0.00
C ALA A 69 -4.88 5.58 -1.28
N ALA A 70 -5.79 4.61 -1.36
CA ALA A 70 -6.63 4.39 -2.54
C ALA A 70 -7.46 5.62 -2.92
N ILE A 71 -7.85 6.45 -1.95
CA ILE A 71 -8.66 7.65 -2.19
C ILE A 71 -7.85 8.93 -2.17
N MET A 72 -6.53 8.85 -2.07
CA MET A 72 -5.64 10.01 -2.10
C MET A 72 -5.12 10.23 -3.52
N ALA A 73 -5.28 11.45 -4.02
CA ALA A 73 -4.80 11.82 -5.35
C ALA A 73 -3.40 12.42 -5.25
N PHE A 74 -2.40 11.58 -5.06
CA PHE A 74 -1.01 12.04 -5.01
C PHE A 74 -0.63 12.78 -6.29
N GLN A 75 -0.05 13.98 -6.13
CA GLN A 75 0.15 14.89 -7.26
C GLN A 75 0.97 14.28 -8.39
N HIS A 76 2.08 13.61 -8.08
CA HIS A 76 2.92 13.01 -9.11
C HIS A 76 2.19 11.92 -9.91
N LEU A 77 1.30 11.17 -9.26
CA LEU A 77 0.51 10.13 -9.95
C LEU A 77 -0.50 10.76 -10.91
N VAL A 78 -1.12 11.87 -10.50
CA VAL A 78 -2.04 12.63 -11.36
C VAL A 78 -1.28 13.20 -12.56
N GLU A 79 -0.14 13.84 -12.33
CA GLU A 79 0.68 14.46 -13.38
C GLU A 79 1.21 13.42 -14.38
N TRP A 80 1.59 12.24 -13.92
CA TRP A 80 2.12 11.18 -14.78
C TRP A 80 1.05 10.32 -15.43
N GLY A 81 -0.22 10.56 -15.13
CA GLY A 81 -1.32 9.75 -15.67
C GLY A 81 -1.41 8.36 -15.06
N ASN A 82 -0.87 8.16 -13.85
CA ASN A 82 -0.78 6.85 -13.19
C ASN A 82 -1.74 6.69 -12.01
N LEU A 83 -2.59 7.69 -11.74
CA LEU A 83 -3.47 7.63 -10.56
C LEU A 83 -4.39 6.41 -10.60
N HIS A 84 -5.02 6.14 -11.73
CA HIS A 84 -5.95 5.01 -11.83
C HIS A 84 -5.23 3.67 -11.72
N ALA A 85 -4.04 3.55 -12.27
CA ALA A 85 -3.21 2.35 -12.10
C ALA A 85 -2.88 2.13 -10.63
N PHE A 86 -2.54 3.19 -9.90
CA PHE A 86 -2.29 3.13 -8.47
C PHE A 86 -3.53 2.70 -7.68
N GLN A 87 -4.68 3.31 -7.98
CA GLN A 87 -5.95 2.96 -7.31
C GLN A 87 -6.28 1.48 -7.49
N ARG A 88 -6.08 0.95 -8.70
CA ARG A 88 -6.28 -0.46 -8.97
C ARG A 88 -5.32 -1.34 -8.18
N LYS A 89 -4.05 -0.94 -8.07
CA LYS A 89 -3.06 -1.65 -7.25
C LYS A 89 -3.44 -1.67 -5.78
N CYS A 90 -4.01 -0.58 -5.26
CA CYS A 90 -4.53 -0.54 -3.90
C CYS A 90 -5.64 -1.58 -3.68
N ALA A 91 -6.58 -1.69 -4.63
CA ALA A 91 -7.66 -2.67 -4.56
C ALA A 91 -7.11 -4.10 -4.54
N TYR A 92 -6.12 -4.41 -5.39
CA TYR A 92 -5.49 -5.72 -5.40
C TYR A 92 -4.69 -5.99 -4.12
N ALA A 93 -4.02 -4.97 -3.57
CA ALA A 93 -3.34 -5.11 -2.28
C ALA A 93 -4.33 -5.46 -1.16
N LEU A 94 -5.47 -4.79 -1.12
CA LEU A 94 -6.55 -5.11 -0.16
C LEU A 94 -7.03 -6.55 -0.34
N ALA A 95 -7.22 -7.00 -1.58
CA ALA A 95 -7.62 -8.37 -1.87
C ALA A 95 -6.57 -9.38 -1.37
N ARG A 96 -5.27 -9.08 -1.54
CA ARG A 96 -4.18 -9.93 -1.08
C ARG A 96 -4.05 -9.98 0.44
N ILE A 97 -4.27 -8.86 1.12
CA ILE A 97 -4.30 -8.83 2.59
C ILE A 97 -5.38 -9.79 3.10
N GLY A 98 -6.55 -9.80 2.47
CA GLY A 98 -7.52 -10.88 2.60
C GLY A 98 -8.20 -11.00 3.95
N ASN A 99 -8.14 -9.97 4.81
CA ASN A 99 -8.84 -9.96 6.08
C ASN A 99 -10.23 -9.32 5.94
N GLU A 100 -11.03 -9.35 7.00
CA GLU A 100 -12.39 -8.81 6.96
C GLU A 100 -12.38 -7.29 6.77
N GLU A 101 -11.43 -6.58 7.40
CA GLU A 101 -11.31 -5.13 7.22
C GLU A 101 -10.98 -4.76 5.78
N SER A 102 -10.16 -5.56 5.09
CA SER A 102 -9.86 -5.31 3.68
C SER A 102 -11.08 -5.53 2.79
N ARG A 103 -11.93 -6.52 3.12
CA ARG A 103 -13.18 -6.73 2.41
C ARG A 103 -14.11 -5.53 2.58
N ILE A 104 -14.24 -5.03 3.81
CA ILE A 104 -15.05 -3.84 4.11
C ILE A 104 -14.51 -2.63 3.34
N ALA A 105 -13.19 -2.45 3.30
CA ALA A 105 -12.57 -1.36 2.53
C ALA A 105 -12.89 -1.47 1.04
N LEU A 106 -12.81 -2.67 0.47
CA LEU A 106 -13.19 -2.90 -0.93
C LEU A 106 -14.66 -2.62 -1.18
N GLN A 107 -15.55 -3.01 -0.24
CA GLN A 107 -16.97 -2.69 -0.34
C GLN A 107 -17.21 -1.18 -0.34
N ALA A 108 -16.46 -0.43 0.47
CA ALA A 108 -16.56 1.02 0.49
C ALA A 108 -16.12 1.63 -0.85
N LEU A 109 -15.04 1.12 -1.45
CA LEU A 109 -14.61 1.55 -2.79
C LEU A 109 -15.69 1.24 -3.84
N ALA A 110 -16.28 0.06 -3.77
CA ALA A 110 -17.33 -0.37 -4.72
C ALA A 110 -18.59 0.48 -4.65
N ARG A 111 -18.77 1.24 -3.56
CA ARG A 111 -19.88 2.17 -3.37
C ARG A 111 -19.48 3.63 -3.55
N HIS A 112 -18.23 3.88 -3.92
CA HIS A 112 -17.72 5.24 -4.05
C HIS A 112 -18.40 5.95 -5.23
N SER A 113 -18.55 7.28 -5.13
CA SER A 113 -19.14 8.10 -6.19
C SER A 113 -18.22 8.20 -7.42
N ASP A 114 -16.89 8.09 -7.23
CA ASP A 114 -15.93 8.06 -8.34
C ASP A 114 -16.06 6.74 -9.09
N PRO A 115 -16.40 6.75 -10.41
CA PRO A 115 -16.61 5.53 -11.17
C PRO A 115 -15.37 4.65 -11.30
N HIS A 116 -14.18 5.23 -11.29
CA HIS A 116 -12.92 4.45 -11.31
C HIS A 116 -12.74 3.68 -10.02
N LEU A 117 -12.89 4.34 -8.88
CA LEU A 117 -12.78 3.67 -7.57
C LEU A 117 -13.84 2.59 -7.41
N ARG A 118 -15.05 2.86 -7.86
CA ARG A 118 -16.14 1.87 -7.84
C ARG A 118 -15.78 0.61 -8.63
N GLU A 119 -15.28 0.79 -9.85
CA GLU A 119 -14.85 -0.31 -10.70
C GLU A 119 -13.76 -1.15 -10.04
N TYR A 120 -12.73 -0.50 -9.48
CA TYR A 120 -11.61 -1.21 -8.85
C TYR A 120 -12.03 -1.90 -7.56
N GLY A 121 -12.92 -1.28 -6.79
CA GLY A 121 -13.51 -1.92 -5.62
C GLY A 121 -14.27 -3.19 -5.96
N GLU A 122 -15.08 -3.16 -7.00
CA GLU A 122 -15.81 -4.34 -7.50
C GLU A 122 -14.84 -5.42 -7.98
N GLU A 123 -13.81 -5.03 -8.72
CA GLU A 123 -12.77 -5.95 -9.21
C GLU A 123 -12.03 -6.61 -8.05
N GLY A 124 -11.63 -5.82 -7.04
CA GLY A 124 -10.96 -6.34 -5.84
C GLY A 124 -11.83 -7.32 -5.07
N LEU A 125 -13.11 -7.02 -4.91
CA LEU A 125 -14.05 -7.94 -4.25
C LEU A 125 -14.19 -9.26 -4.97
N LYS A 126 -14.21 -9.22 -6.30
CA LYS A 126 -14.29 -10.43 -7.13
C LYS A 126 -13.13 -11.37 -6.89
N HIS A 127 -11.95 -10.85 -6.58
CA HIS A 127 -10.74 -11.61 -6.34
C HIS A 127 -10.44 -11.85 -4.85
N TRP A 128 -11.16 -11.19 -3.95
CA TRP A 128 -10.94 -11.32 -2.51
C TRP A 128 -11.41 -12.69 -1.99
N PRO A 129 -10.63 -13.39 -1.14
CA PRO A 129 -9.26 -13.12 -0.79
C PRO A 129 -8.31 -13.70 -1.85
N LEU A 130 -7.38 -12.87 -2.31
CA LEU A 130 -6.40 -13.28 -3.30
C LEU A 130 -5.20 -13.92 -2.60
N PRO A 131 -4.91 -15.22 -2.84
CA PRO A 131 -3.98 -15.96 -1.98
C PRO A 131 -2.49 -15.70 -2.24
N TYR A 132 -2.14 -14.94 -3.26
CA TYR A 132 -0.74 -14.74 -3.64
C TYR A 132 -0.05 -13.74 -2.72
N ARG A 133 0.85 -14.26 -1.88
CA ARG A 133 1.66 -13.49 -0.94
C ARG A 133 3.06 -14.09 -0.84
N THR A 134 4.04 -13.26 -0.47
CA THR A 134 5.43 -13.68 -0.31
C THR A 134 6.01 -13.37 1.06
N GLY A 135 5.26 -12.70 1.91
CA GLY A 135 5.70 -12.31 3.23
C GLY A 135 5.36 -13.33 4.32
N PRO A 136 5.59 -12.98 5.60
CA PRO A 136 5.34 -13.88 6.73
C PRO A 136 3.87 -14.25 6.91
N TYR A 137 3.00 -13.59 6.21
CA TYR A 137 1.55 -13.85 6.24
C TYR A 137 1.07 -14.65 5.03
N ALA A 138 2.00 -15.15 4.24
CA ALA A 138 1.68 -15.94 3.04
C ALA A 138 0.98 -17.26 3.37
#